data_131167c89b462ee6291566c37f4e4e0f
#
_entry.id   131167c89b462ee6291566c37f4e4e0f
#
_cell.length_a   1.000
_cell.length_b   1.000
_cell.length_c   1.000
_cell.angle_alpha   90.00
_cell.angle_beta   90.00
_cell.angle_gamma   90.00
#
_symmetry.space_group_name_H-M   'P 1'
#
loop_
_entity.id
_entity.type
_entity.pdbx_description
1 polymer ?
#
loop_
_entity_poly.entity_id
_entity_poly.type
_entity_poly.pdbx_seq_one_letter_code
_entity_poly.pdbx_strand_id
1 'polypeptide(L)'
;MTCGFRSLLTLAAISTAGVAWSESLGDAEKGAVAYKQCKACHQIGDGAENRVGPQLNGLFGRKAGSVPEVRYSTSMIRAGADGLIWTGETLDAYLENPKALVSKTRMNFTGISDEAERRNLLAYLRTFSDDPANIPEAEPTAPATDHDLDPAILAIQGDPEYGEYLASECKTCHQTDGANDGIPGIIGWPTEDFVVAMHAYKRKLRPHPVMQMLAGRLSDEEIAAIAAYFKDLE
;
A
#
# COMPACT_ATOMS: atom_id res chain seq x y z
N MET A 1 -54.93 -54.55 -27.63
CA MET A 1 -53.75 -54.88 -26.83
C MET A 1 -52.58 -54.06 -27.32
N THR A 2 -52.36 -52.88 -26.71
CA THR A 2 -51.27 -51.95 -27.10
C THR A 2 -50.39 -51.81 -25.89
N CYS A 3 -49.16 -52.36 -26.01
CA CYS A 3 -48.15 -52.33 -25.01
C CYS A 3 -47.30 -51.03 -25.16
N GLY A 4 -47.43 -50.12 -24.19
CA GLY A 4 -46.67 -48.86 -24.16
C GLY A 4 -45.33 -49.06 -23.51
N PHE A 5 -44.28 -48.81 -24.27
CA PHE A 5 -42.92 -48.80 -23.79
C PHE A 5 -42.59 -47.42 -23.19
N ARG A 6 -42.45 -47.35 -21.88
CA ARG A 6 -41.95 -46.12 -21.18
C ARG A 6 -40.43 -46.17 -21.08
N SER A 7 -39.79 -45.37 -21.92
CA SER A 7 -38.35 -45.10 -21.78
C SER A 7 -38.08 -44.17 -20.59
N LEU A 8 -37.39 -44.68 -19.58
CA LEU A 8 -36.80 -43.85 -18.51
C LEU A 8 -35.48 -43.28 -19.02
N LEU A 9 -35.46 -41.98 -19.24
CA LEU A 9 -34.21 -41.23 -19.38
C LEU A 9 -33.61 -40.96 -17.99
N THR A 10 -32.54 -41.65 -17.66
CA THR A 10 -31.72 -41.33 -16.51
C THR A 10 -30.80 -40.16 -16.86
N LEU A 11 -31.05 -38.97 -16.28
CA LEU A 11 -30.12 -37.84 -16.34
C LEU A 11 -28.95 -38.14 -15.39
N ALA A 12 -27.78 -38.39 -15.95
CA ALA A 12 -26.55 -38.45 -15.17
C ALA A 12 -26.13 -37.00 -14.86
N ALA A 13 -26.19 -36.59 -13.60
CA ALA A 13 -25.64 -35.35 -13.10
C ALA A 13 -24.11 -35.47 -13.07
N ILE A 14 -23.44 -34.78 -13.99
CA ILE A 14 -21.98 -34.62 -13.95
C ILE A 14 -21.66 -33.57 -12.90
N SER A 15 -21.30 -34.03 -11.69
CA SER A 15 -20.71 -33.16 -10.67
C SER A 15 -19.31 -32.77 -11.12
N THR A 16 -19.15 -31.58 -11.63
CA THR A 16 -17.83 -30.96 -11.78
C THR A 16 -17.33 -30.61 -10.38
N ALA A 17 -16.48 -31.47 -9.83
CA ALA A 17 -15.69 -31.11 -8.66
C ALA A 17 -14.78 -29.95 -9.08
N GLY A 18 -15.14 -28.75 -8.67
CA GLY A 18 -14.26 -27.60 -8.75
C GLY A 18 -13.02 -27.93 -7.92
N VAL A 19 -11.87 -28.01 -8.57
CA VAL A 19 -10.58 -28.05 -7.90
C VAL A 19 -10.45 -26.67 -7.26
N ALA A 20 -10.76 -26.58 -5.96
CA ALA A 20 -10.36 -25.43 -5.16
C ALA A 20 -8.82 -25.42 -5.17
N TRP A 21 -8.24 -24.56 -5.95
CA TRP A 21 -6.82 -24.24 -5.86
C TRP A 21 -6.68 -23.53 -4.49
N SER A 22 -6.31 -24.31 -3.48
CA SER A 22 -5.73 -23.74 -2.28
C SER A 22 -4.41 -23.12 -2.73
N GLU A 23 -4.42 -21.81 -2.98
CA GLU A 23 -3.17 -21.09 -3.17
C GLU A 23 -2.36 -21.27 -1.89
N SER A 24 -1.28 -21.99 -2.02
CA SER A 24 -0.44 -22.34 -0.89
C SER A 24 0.13 -21.05 -0.30
N LEU A 25 -0.08 -20.88 1.00
CA LEU A 25 0.81 -20.07 1.85
C LEU A 25 2.23 -20.36 1.36
N GLY A 26 3.03 -19.34 1.06
CA GLY A 26 4.41 -19.54 0.61
C GLY A 26 5.18 -20.46 1.58
N ASP A 27 6.31 -20.95 1.15
CA ASP A 27 7.19 -21.83 1.91
C ASP A 27 8.07 -20.99 2.85
N ALA A 28 7.83 -21.06 4.15
CA ALA A 28 8.57 -20.30 5.16
C ALA A 28 10.06 -20.68 5.22
N GLU A 29 10.45 -21.91 4.89
CA GLU A 29 11.88 -22.31 4.86
C GLU A 29 12.59 -21.61 3.69
N LYS A 30 11.97 -21.58 2.51
CA LYS A 30 12.47 -20.80 1.38
C LYS A 30 12.45 -19.31 1.68
N GLY A 31 11.41 -18.84 2.39
CA GLY A 31 11.31 -17.46 2.87
C GLY A 31 12.46 -17.07 3.80
N ALA A 32 12.90 -17.97 4.68
CA ALA A 32 14.10 -17.76 5.51
C ALA A 32 15.38 -17.58 4.67
N VAL A 33 15.45 -18.24 3.51
CA VAL A 33 16.56 -18.04 2.56
C VAL A 33 16.45 -16.67 1.89
N ALA A 34 15.27 -16.30 1.41
CA ALA A 34 15.01 -14.99 0.82
C ALA A 34 15.29 -13.86 1.81
N TYR A 35 14.95 -14.03 3.11
CA TYR A 35 15.21 -13.06 4.16
C TYR A 35 16.68 -12.68 4.35
N LYS A 36 17.63 -13.51 3.90
CA LYS A 36 19.07 -13.21 4.03
C LYS A 36 19.45 -11.86 3.44
N GLN A 37 18.79 -11.42 2.37
CA GLN A 37 19.02 -10.11 1.76
C GLN A 37 18.53 -8.94 2.62
N CYS A 38 17.64 -9.18 3.58
CA CYS A 38 17.07 -8.18 4.48
C CYS A 38 17.91 -7.97 5.74
N LYS A 39 18.72 -8.97 6.13
CA LYS A 39 19.46 -9.02 7.41
C LYS A 39 20.48 -7.90 7.60
N ALA A 40 20.96 -7.30 6.52
CA ALA A 40 21.89 -6.18 6.61
C ALA A 40 21.26 -4.95 7.30
N CYS A 41 19.95 -4.78 7.14
CA CYS A 41 19.21 -3.61 7.61
C CYS A 41 18.15 -3.93 8.66
N HIS A 42 17.64 -5.17 8.72
CA HIS A 42 16.54 -5.57 9.60
C HIS A 42 16.92 -6.76 10.48
N GLN A 43 16.35 -6.79 11.68
CA GLN A 43 16.38 -7.96 12.55
C GLN A 43 14.98 -8.54 12.72
N ILE A 44 14.89 -9.84 13.01
CA ILE A 44 13.66 -10.57 13.30
C ILE A 44 13.98 -11.74 14.26
N GLY A 45 13.02 -12.13 15.09
CA GLY A 45 13.16 -13.19 16.09
C GLY A 45 13.45 -12.62 17.48
N ASP A 46 13.80 -13.51 18.41
CA ASP A 46 14.05 -13.15 19.80
C ASP A 46 15.20 -12.14 19.91
N GLY A 47 14.97 -11.08 20.68
CA GLY A 47 15.96 -10.01 20.89
C GLY A 47 16.20 -9.12 19.66
N ALA A 48 15.31 -9.14 18.66
CA ALA A 48 15.44 -8.30 17.48
C ALA A 48 15.35 -6.81 17.84
N GLU A 49 16.32 -6.04 17.40
CA GLU A 49 16.45 -4.60 17.59
C GLU A 49 16.31 -3.84 16.27
N ASN A 50 15.96 -2.55 16.38
CA ASN A 50 16.02 -1.63 15.26
C ASN A 50 17.49 -1.43 14.81
N ARG A 51 17.72 -1.40 13.50
CA ARG A 51 19.02 -1.13 12.89
C ARG A 51 18.91 0.03 11.89
N VAL A 52 19.40 -0.17 10.68
CA VAL A 52 19.19 0.78 9.57
C VAL A 52 17.70 0.88 9.27
N GLY A 53 16.98 -0.25 9.33
CA GLY A 53 15.54 -0.36 9.29
C GLY A 53 14.94 -0.86 10.60
N PRO A 54 13.61 -0.86 10.73
CA PRO A 54 12.91 -1.39 11.90
C PRO A 54 13.12 -2.89 12.07
N GLN A 55 12.99 -3.37 13.31
CA GLN A 55 12.82 -4.79 13.56
C GLN A 55 11.47 -5.28 13.00
N LEU A 56 11.38 -6.54 12.58
CA LEU A 56 10.25 -7.05 11.82
C LEU A 56 9.33 -8.02 12.59
N ASN A 57 9.53 -8.24 13.91
CA ASN A 57 8.57 -8.98 14.71
C ASN A 57 7.23 -8.26 14.76
N GLY A 58 6.12 -8.98 14.63
CA GLY A 58 4.80 -8.38 14.62
C GLY A 58 4.60 -7.35 13.50
N LEU A 59 5.18 -7.60 12.31
CA LEU A 59 5.10 -6.69 11.18
C LEU A 59 3.67 -6.57 10.64
N PHE A 60 2.96 -7.69 10.53
CA PHE A 60 1.59 -7.70 10.02
C PHE A 60 0.64 -6.97 10.98
N GLY A 61 -0.22 -6.13 10.42
CA GLY A 61 -1.12 -5.25 11.17
C GLY A 61 -0.46 -3.96 11.70
N ARG A 62 0.86 -3.83 11.57
CA ARG A 62 1.60 -2.63 12.02
C ARG A 62 1.37 -1.47 11.04
N LYS A 63 1.12 -0.29 11.58
CA LYS A 63 1.09 0.95 10.81
C LYS A 63 2.46 1.24 10.20
N ALA A 64 2.49 1.66 8.94
CA ALA A 64 3.73 2.07 8.29
C ALA A 64 4.36 3.29 8.99
N GLY A 65 5.70 3.31 9.08
CA GLY A 65 6.42 4.43 9.67
C GLY A 65 6.24 4.64 11.18
N SER A 66 5.71 3.65 11.92
CA SER A 66 5.30 3.83 13.32
C SER A 66 6.29 3.32 14.38
N VAL A 67 7.35 2.61 13.99
CA VAL A 67 8.30 2.07 14.99
C VAL A 67 9.13 3.21 15.56
N PRO A 68 9.14 3.40 16.90
CA PRO A 68 9.93 4.44 17.56
C PRO A 68 11.42 4.34 17.23
N GLU A 69 12.13 5.47 17.26
CA GLU A 69 13.58 5.56 17.08
C GLU A 69 14.12 5.17 15.69
N VAL A 70 13.23 4.77 14.75
CA VAL A 70 13.60 4.49 13.38
C VAL A 70 13.47 5.76 12.54
N ARG A 71 14.52 6.09 11.78
CA ARG A 71 14.50 7.24 10.85
C ARG A 71 13.79 6.87 9.56
N TYR A 72 12.51 7.12 9.49
CA TYR A 72 11.73 6.97 8.26
C TYR A 72 11.90 8.17 7.31
N SER A 73 11.51 8.00 6.05
CA SER A 73 11.28 9.12 5.14
C SER A 73 9.95 9.81 5.47
N THR A 74 9.83 11.06 5.10
CA THR A 74 8.57 11.80 5.20
C THR A 74 7.43 11.06 4.48
N SER A 75 7.71 10.50 3.29
CA SER A 75 6.73 9.71 2.53
C SER A 75 6.25 8.47 3.29
N MET A 76 7.14 7.76 4.01
CA MET A 76 6.74 6.59 4.80
C MET A 76 5.89 6.99 6.01
N ILE A 77 6.27 8.04 6.74
CA ILE A 77 5.50 8.57 7.87
C ILE A 77 4.11 8.98 7.41
N ARG A 78 4.04 9.67 6.28
CA ARG A 78 2.81 10.13 5.65
C ARG A 78 1.93 8.96 5.23
N ALA A 79 2.48 7.99 4.50
CA ALA A 79 1.74 6.80 4.09
C ALA A 79 1.09 6.10 5.30
N GLY A 80 1.82 5.98 6.41
CA GLY A 80 1.25 5.47 7.65
C GLY A 80 0.17 6.38 8.25
N ALA A 81 0.34 7.70 8.24
CA ALA A 81 -0.69 8.66 8.69
C ALA A 81 -1.96 8.55 7.84
N ASP A 82 -1.80 8.31 6.54
CA ASP A 82 -2.89 8.09 5.58
C ASP A 82 -3.53 6.70 5.66
N GLY A 83 -3.08 5.86 6.59
CA GLY A 83 -3.71 4.56 6.88
C GLY A 83 -3.00 3.35 6.29
N LEU A 84 -1.79 3.49 5.74
CA LEU A 84 -1.02 2.33 5.30
C LEU A 84 -0.68 1.42 6.49
N ILE A 85 -1.22 0.22 6.45
CA ILE A 85 -0.95 -0.86 7.39
C ILE A 85 -0.28 -2.00 6.62
N TRP A 86 0.68 -2.65 7.23
CA TRP A 86 1.36 -3.79 6.64
C TRP A 86 0.47 -5.03 6.69
N THR A 87 -0.26 -5.28 5.63
CA THR A 87 -1.00 -6.52 5.35
C THR A 87 -0.18 -7.41 4.43
N GLY A 88 -0.66 -8.62 4.12
CA GLY A 88 -0.04 -9.47 3.11
C GLY A 88 0.08 -8.76 1.77
N GLU A 89 -1.00 -8.10 1.34
CA GLU A 89 -1.09 -7.36 0.07
C GLU A 89 -0.14 -6.17 0.01
N THR A 90 -0.19 -5.30 1.03
CA THR A 90 0.63 -4.08 1.05
C THR A 90 2.11 -4.41 1.19
N LEU A 91 2.45 -5.50 1.88
CA LEU A 91 3.81 -6.00 1.95
C LEU A 91 4.26 -6.62 0.62
N ASP A 92 3.41 -7.37 -0.07
CA ASP A 92 3.73 -7.90 -1.40
C ASP A 92 4.04 -6.77 -2.38
N ALA A 93 3.16 -5.77 -2.46
CA ALA A 93 3.38 -4.59 -3.29
C ALA A 93 4.66 -3.82 -2.92
N TYR A 94 4.92 -3.65 -1.61
CA TYR A 94 6.12 -2.97 -1.13
C TYR A 94 7.39 -3.77 -1.42
N LEU A 95 7.35 -5.09 -1.31
CA LEU A 95 8.48 -5.97 -1.62
C LEU A 95 8.72 -6.11 -3.12
N GLU A 96 7.69 -5.98 -3.95
CA GLU A 96 7.84 -5.94 -5.40
C GLU A 96 8.58 -4.68 -5.85
N ASN A 97 8.10 -3.52 -5.42
CA ASN A 97 8.74 -2.24 -5.73
C ASN A 97 8.51 -1.22 -4.60
N PRO A 98 9.45 -1.09 -3.65
CA PRO A 98 9.28 -0.20 -2.51
C PRO A 98 8.99 1.26 -2.89
N LYS A 99 9.60 1.74 -3.98
CA LYS A 99 9.44 3.13 -4.43
C LYS A 99 8.13 3.40 -5.14
N ALA A 100 7.50 2.35 -5.70
CA ALA A 100 6.18 2.46 -6.30
C ALA A 100 5.09 2.62 -5.23
N LEU A 101 5.19 1.89 -4.11
CA LEU A 101 4.22 2.00 -3.02
C LEU A 101 4.47 3.23 -2.14
N VAL A 102 5.74 3.51 -1.81
CA VAL A 102 6.14 4.67 -0.99
C VAL A 102 7.27 5.39 -1.69
N SER A 103 6.94 6.44 -2.43
CA SER A 103 7.92 7.24 -3.13
C SER A 103 8.97 7.79 -2.15
N LYS A 104 10.22 7.92 -2.60
CA LYS A 104 11.33 8.40 -1.75
C LYS A 104 11.50 7.64 -0.42
N THR A 105 11.04 6.37 -0.34
CA THR A 105 11.36 5.52 0.81
C THR A 105 12.87 5.48 1.05
N ARG A 106 13.29 5.46 2.33
CA ARG A 106 14.70 5.32 2.68
C ARG A 106 15.21 3.87 2.56
N MET A 107 14.32 2.92 2.35
CA MET A 107 14.68 1.53 2.09
C MET A 107 15.33 1.45 0.70
N ASN A 108 16.65 1.29 0.69
CA ASN A 108 17.43 1.15 -0.54
C ASN A 108 17.42 -0.32 -0.99
N PHE A 109 16.27 -0.76 -1.49
CA PHE A 109 16.03 -2.10 -1.97
C PHE A 109 15.37 -2.03 -3.35
N THR A 110 15.83 -2.87 -4.27
CA THR A 110 15.36 -2.86 -5.66
C THR A 110 14.03 -3.56 -5.86
N GLY A 111 13.62 -4.36 -4.87
CA GLY A 111 12.43 -5.19 -4.94
C GLY A 111 12.74 -6.64 -5.34
N ILE A 112 11.73 -7.49 -5.21
CA ILE A 112 11.71 -8.90 -5.60
C ILE A 112 10.66 -9.04 -6.69
N SER A 113 11.07 -9.27 -7.94
CA SER A 113 10.15 -9.42 -9.07
C SER A 113 9.45 -10.79 -9.09
N ASP A 114 10.10 -11.82 -8.54
CA ASP A 114 9.53 -13.17 -8.47
C ASP A 114 8.46 -13.25 -7.38
N GLU A 115 7.21 -13.47 -7.80
CA GLU A 115 6.05 -13.55 -6.91
C GLU A 115 6.15 -14.73 -5.93
N ALA A 116 6.66 -15.87 -6.36
CA ALA A 116 6.80 -17.03 -5.49
C ALA A 116 7.83 -16.76 -4.38
N GLU A 117 8.92 -16.05 -4.70
CA GLU A 117 9.91 -15.63 -3.71
C GLU A 117 9.30 -14.64 -2.71
N ARG A 118 8.49 -13.68 -3.16
CA ARG A 118 7.78 -12.75 -2.27
C ARG A 118 6.82 -13.49 -1.35
N ARG A 119 6.00 -14.42 -1.88
CA ARG A 119 5.10 -15.25 -1.06
C ARG A 119 5.86 -16.08 -0.03
N ASN A 120 6.97 -16.68 -0.39
CA ASN A 120 7.80 -17.41 0.54
C ASN A 120 8.34 -16.50 1.66
N LEU A 121 8.81 -15.30 1.31
CA LEU A 121 9.28 -14.33 2.28
C LEU A 121 8.16 -13.88 3.24
N LEU A 122 6.95 -13.62 2.72
CA LEU A 122 5.79 -13.28 3.53
C LEU A 122 5.40 -14.42 4.48
N ALA A 123 5.44 -15.66 4.01
CA ALA A 123 5.21 -16.83 4.85
C ALA A 123 6.22 -16.92 6.02
N TYR A 124 7.50 -16.64 5.74
CA TYR A 124 8.52 -16.57 6.79
C TYR A 124 8.27 -15.42 7.77
N LEU A 125 7.98 -14.23 7.31
CA LEU A 125 7.71 -13.06 8.16
C LEU A 125 6.48 -13.28 9.07
N ARG A 126 5.46 -14.00 8.59
CA ARG A 126 4.27 -14.36 9.37
C ARG A 126 4.59 -15.19 10.60
N THR A 127 5.61 -16.05 10.56
CA THR A 127 5.99 -16.89 11.70
C THR A 127 6.42 -16.08 12.92
N PHE A 128 6.70 -14.79 12.75
CA PHE A 128 7.09 -13.87 13.83
C PHE A 128 5.95 -12.90 14.22
N SER A 129 4.73 -13.23 13.89
CA SER A 129 3.53 -12.50 14.30
C SER A 129 2.89 -13.17 15.52
N ASP A 130 2.20 -12.38 16.35
CA ASP A 130 1.58 -12.89 17.59
C ASP A 130 0.46 -13.90 17.30
N ASP A 131 -0.25 -13.74 16.18
CA ASP A 131 -1.28 -14.66 15.72
C ASP A 131 -1.16 -14.92 14.20
N PRO A 132 -0.23 -15.77 13.78
CA PRO A 132 0.03 -16.04 12.36
C PRO A 132 -1.16 -16.64 11.63
N ALA A 133 -2.04 -17.36 12.33
CA ALA A 133 -3.19 -18.04 11.74
C ALA A 133 -4.30 -17.07 11.30
N ASN A 134 -4.39 -15.91 11.94
CA ASN A 134 -5.42 -14.91 11.67
C ASN A 134 -5.00 -13.82 10.66
N ILE A 135 -3.80 -13.94 10.09
CA ILE A 135 -3.35 -13.02 9.05
C ILE A 135 -3.92 -13.52 7.71
N PRO A 136 -4.81 -12.76 7.05
CA PRO A 136 -5.32 -13.13 5.73
C PRO A 136 -4.18 -13.31 4.73
N GLU A 137 -4.32 -14.26 3.84
CA GLU A 137 -3.43 -14.36 2.69
C GLU A 137 -3.59 -13.16 1.78
N ALA A 138 -2.49 -12.70 1.22
CA ALA A 138 -2.56 -11.74 0.13
C ALA A 138 -3.18 -12.42 -1.09
N GLU A 139 -4.07 -11.71 -1.78
CA GLU A 139 -4.47 -12.14 -3.11
C GLU A 139 -3.26 -12.13 -4.05
N PRO A 140 -3.23 -12.96 -5.11
CA PRO A 140 -2.04 -13.11 -5.97
C PRO A 140 -1.62 -11.83 -6.69
N THR A 141 -2.48 -10.85 -6.73
CA THR A 141 -2.22 -9.55 -7.34
C THR A 141 -2.02 -8.52 -6.24
N ALA A 142 -0.86 -7.86 -6.25
CA ALA A 142 -0.68 -6.67 -5.43
C ALA A 142 -1.85 -5.71 -5.64
N PRO A 143 -2.43 -5.12 -4.58
CA PRO A 143 -3.54 -4.18 -4.74
C PRO A 143 -3.10 -3.04 -5.65
N ALA A 144 -4.04 -2.54 -6.46
CA ALA A 144 -3.83 -1.29 -7.17
C ALA A 144 -3.37 -0.25 -6.16
N THR A 145 -2.14 0.18 -6.29
CA THR A 145 -1.58 1.18 -5.39
C THR A 145 -2.19 2.53 -5.72
N ASP A 146 -2.10 3.48 -4.81
CA ASP A 146 -2.47 4.88 -5.09
C ASP A 146 -1.75 5.45 -6.34
N HIS A 147 -0.69 4.77 -6.79
CA HIS A 147 0.15 5.17 -7.92
C HIS A 147 -0.38 4.77 -9.30
N ASP A 148 -1.52 4.10 -9.38
CA ASP A 148 -2.15 3.75 -10.66
C ASP A 148 -2.88 4.97 -11.25
N LEU A 149 -2.13 6.03 -11.52
CA LEU A 149 -2.57 7.21 -12.25
C LEU A 149 -2.06 7.15 -13.69
N ASP A 150 -2.88 7.68 -14.60
CA ASP A 150 -2.43 7.91 -15.97
C ASP A 150 -1.17 8.80 -15.93
N PRO A 151 -0.07 8.40 -16.57
CA PRO A 151 1.14 9.22 -16.66
C PRO A 151 0.88 10.64 -17.17
N ALA A 152 -0.16 10.85 -17.98
CA ALA A 152 -0.57 12.15 -18.43
C ALA A 152 -1.00 13.09 -17.27
N ILE A 153 -1.63 12.55 -16.22
CA ILE A 153 -2.01 13.31 -15.02
C ILE A 153 -0.77 13.74 -14.25
N LEU A 154 0.20 12.83 -14.08
CA LEU A 154 1.45 13.13 -13.39
C LEU A 154 2.34 14.12 -14.16
N ALA A 155 2.15 14.23 -15.47
CA ALA A 155 2.90 15.15 -16.33
C ALA A 155 2.33 16.58 -16.33
N ILE A 156 1.16 16.82 -15.73
CA ILE A 156 0.56 18.16 -15.66
C ILE A 156 1.47 19.08 -14.84
N GLN A 157 1.89 20.18 -15.45
CA GLN A 157 2.66 21.21 -14.78
C GLN A 157 1.69 22.19 -14.10
N GLY A 158 1.66 22.17 -12.76
CA GLY A 158 0.82 23.09 -11.99
C GLY A 158 1.39 24.50 -11.94
N ASP A 159 0.51 25.50 -11.94
CA ASP A 159 0.85 26.88 -11.70
C ASP A 159 0.82 27.16 -10.19
N PRO A 160 1.96 27.47 -9.53
CA PRO A 160 2.02 27.68 -8.09
C PRO A 160 1.27 28.93 -7.62
N GLU A 161 1.12 29.98 -8.43
CA GLU A 161 0.34 31.19 -8.06
C GLU A 161 -1.15 30.85 -8.00
N TYR A 162 -1.64 30.08 -8.98
CA TYR A 162 -3.01 29.58 -8.95
C TYR A 162 -3.19 28.57 -7.80
N GLY A 163 -2.18 27.75 -7.55
CA GLY A 163 -2.13 26.81 -6.41
C GLY A 163 -2.25 27.53 -5.07
N GLU A 164 -1.59 28.68 -4.88
CA GLU A 164 -1.69 29.48 -3.67
C GLU A 164 -3.14 29.96 -3.41
N TYR A 165 -3.81 30.43 -4.44
CA TYR A 165 -5.21 30.85 -4.36
C TYR A 165 -6.11 29.70 -3.90
N LEU A 166 -5.96 28.53 -4.51
CA LEU A 166 -6.74 27.33 -4.19
C LEU A 166 -6.41 26.75 -2.81
N ALA A 167 -5.16 26.85 -2.37
CA ALA A 167 -4.67 26.29 -1.11
C ALA A 167 -5.26 26.96 0.14
N SER A 168 -6.00 28.07 -0.01
CA SER A 168 -6.62 28.77 1.12
C SER A 168 -7.52 27.86 1.96
N GLU A 169 -8.28 26.96 1.33
CA GLU A 169 -9.13 25.98 2.03
C GLU A 169 -8.28 24.88 2.71
N CYS A 170 -7.18 24.49 2.10
CA CYS A 170 -6.28 23.44 2.62
C CYS A 170 -5.59 23.90 3.92
N LYS A 171 -5.14 25.16 3.95
CA LYS A 171 -4.43 25.78 5.09
C LYS A 171 -5.30 25.91 6.34
N THR A 172 -6.60 25.80 6.22
CA THR A 172 -7.53 25.83 7.36
C THR A 172 -7.35 24.62 8.28
N CYS A 173 -6.98 23.47 7.71
CA CYS A 173 -6.80 22.23 8.45
C CYS A 173 -5.33 21.77 8.45
N HIS A 174 -4.63 21.93 7.31
CA HIS A 174 -3.22 21.59 7.17
C HIS A 174 -2.36 22.79 7.52
N GLN A 175 -1.76 22.75 8.70
CA GLN A 175 -0.98 23.90 9.21
C GLN A 175 0.27 24.15 8.38
N THR A 176 0.59 25.43 8.17
CA THR A 176 1.75 25.87 7.36
C THR A 176 3.06 25.95 8.16
N ASP A 177 3.03 25.66 9.45
CA ASP A 177 4.20 25.60 10.33
C ASP A 177 4.80 24.18 10.42
N GLY A 178 4.25 23.21 9.66
CA GLY A 178 4.69 21.82 9.70
C GLY A 178 4.22 21.04 10.93
N ALA A 179 3.41 21.65 11.80
CA ALA A 179 2.81 20.94 12.93
C ALA A 179 1.88 19.81 12.46
N ASN A 180 1.83 18.75 13.24
CA ASN A 180 1.08 17.54 12.89
C ASN A 180 0.19 17.09 14.06
N ASP A 181 -0.69 17.97 14.50
CA ASP A 181 -1.62 17.75 15.61
C ASP A 181 -2.83 16.88 15.19
N GLY A 182 -2.53 15.72 14.58
CA GLY A 182 -3.55 14.79 14.07
C GLY A 182 -3.99 15.05 12.62
N ILE A 183 -3.57 16.17 12.03
CA ILE A 183 -3.74 16.49 10.61
C ILE A 183 -2.35 16.59 9.98
N PRO A 184 -2.01 15.76 8.98
CA PRO A 184 -0.65 15.71 8.44
C PRO A 184 -0.25 17.05 7.79
N GLY A 185 0.96 17.53 8.08
CA GLY A 185 1.57 18.62 7.34
C GLY A 185 1.77 18.22 5.87
N ILE A 186 1.45 19.12 4.94
CA ILE A 186 1.56 18.89 3.49
C ILE A 186 2.60 19.79 2.81
N ILE A 187 3.33 20.57 3.58
CA ILE A 187 4.40 21.46 3.11
C ILE A 187 5.61 20.62 2.67
N GLY A 188 6.26 21.06 1.60
CA GLY A 188 7.44 20.38 1.04
C GLY A 188 7.13 18.99 0.47
N TRP A 189 5.85 18.67 0.22
CA TRP A 189 5.52 17.39 -0.39
C TRP A 189 6.02 17.34 -1.82
N PRO A 190 6.61 16.21 -2.25
CA PRO A 190 6.86 16.00 -3.66
C PRO A 190 5.55 16.13 -4.44
N THR A 191 5.59 16.84 -5.56
CA THR A 191 4.41 17.05 -6.42
C THR A 191 3.70 15.74 -6.75
N GLU A 192 4.46 14.71 -7.12
CA GLU A 192 3.91 13.39 -7.45
C GLU A 192 3.13 12.78 -6.27
N ASP A 193 3.71 12.80 -5.05
CA ASP A 193 3.06 12.25 -3.87
C ASP A 193 1.75 12.97 -3.55
N PHE A 194 1.73 14.29 -3.71
CA PHE A 194 0.53 15.09 -3.48
C PHE A 194 -0.56 14.77 -4.49
N VAL A 195 -0.21 14.74 -5.79
CA VAL A 195 -1.14 14.43 -6.89
C VAL A 195 -1.74 13.04 -6.69
N VAL A 196 -0.90 12.04 -6.42
CA VAL A 196 -1.35 10.67 -6.17
C VAL A 196 -2.30 10.60 -4.98
N ALA A 197 -1.96 11.25 -3.85
CA ALA A 197 -2.79 11.26 -2.67
C ALA A 197 -4.16 11.90 -2.93
N MET A 198 -4.20 13.04 -3.61
CA MET A 198 -5.44 13.73 -3.92
C MET A 198 -6.34 12.92 -4.87
N HIS A 199 -5.75 12.25 -5.86
CA HIS A 199 -6.50 11.37 -6.75
C HIS A 199 -7.02 10.12 -6.03
N ALA A 200 -6.28 9.57 -5.05
CA ALA A 200 -6.76 8.47 -4.24
C ALA A 200 -8.00 8.87 -3.42
N TYR A 201 -8.04 10.08 -2.85
CA TYR A 201 -9.24 10.61 -2.21
C TYR A 201 -10.37 10.87 -3.21
N LYS A 202 -10.07 11.48 -4.36
CA LYS A 202 -11.05 11.76 -5.44
C LYS A 202 -11.72 10.49 -5.94
N ARG A 203 -10.96 9.40 -6.07
CA ARG A 203 -11.44 8.06 -6.47
C ARG A 203 -12.02 7.25 -5.32
N LYS A 204 -12.04 7.78 -4.08
CA LYS A 204 -12.52 7.11 -2.86
C LYS A 204 -11.74 5.84 -2.49
N LEU A 205 -10.49 5.74 -2.93
CA LEU A 205 -9.59 4.66 -2.54
C LEU A 205 -9.04 4.84 -1.12
N ARG A 206 -8.95 6.08 -0.62
CA ARG A 206 -8.59 6.41 0.75
C ARG A 206 -9.82 6.80 1.57
N PRO A 207 -10.04 6.18 2.74
CA PRO A 207 -11.21 6.43 3.58
C PRO A 207 -11.03 7.71 4.43
N HIS A 208 -11.34 8.85 3.87
CA HIS A 208 -11.37 10.14 4.61
C HIS A 208 -12.47 11.03 4.04
N PRO A 209 -13.69 11.06 4.63
CA PRO A 209 -14.85 11.73 4.03
C PRO A 209 -14.62 13.20 3.65
N VAL A 210 -13.93 13.98 4.50
CA VAL A 210 -13.63 15.39 4.24
C VAL A 210 -12.69 15.52 3.04
N MET A 211 -11.59 14.76 3.01
CA MET A 211 -10.65 14.81 1.89
C MET A 211 -11.26 14.28 0.59
N GLN A 212 -12.13 13.27 0.65
CA GLN A 212 -12.89 12.80 -0.52
C GLN A 212 -13.82 13.89 -1.09
N MET A 213 -14.46 14.66 -0.21
CA MET A 213 -15.33 15.75 -0.61
C MET A 213 -14.53 16.89 -1.26
N LEU A 214 -13.40 17.27 -0.67
CA LEU A 214 -12.54 18.34 -1.17
C LEU A 214 -11.88 17.92 -2.49
N ALA A 215 -11.22 16.79 -2.53
CA ALA A 215 -10.54 16.27 -3.72
C ALA A 215 -11.52 16.01 -4.89
N GLY A 216 -12.75 15.59 -4.59
CA GLY A 216 -13.78 15.33 -5.59
C GLY A 216 -14.24 16.55 -6.37
N ARG A 217 -13.99 17.76 -5.88
CA ARG A 217 -14.36 19.03 -6.52
C ARG A 217 -13.26 19.59 -7.43
N LEU A 218 -12.02 19.16 -7.23
CA LEU A 218 -10.86 19.69 -7.93
C LEU A 218 -10.67 18.98 -9.29
N SER A 219 -10.28 19.74 -10.30
CA SER A 219 -9.78 19.19 -11.56
C SER A 219 -8.37 18.64 -11.38
N ASP A 220 -7.85 17.97 -12.41
CA ASP A 220 -6.51 17.43 -12.37
C ASP A 220 -5.46 18.54 -12.42
N GLU A 221 -5.73 19.63 -13.15
CA GLU A 221 -4.92 20.85 -13.22
C GLU A 221 -4.91 21.59 -11.89
N GLU A 222 -6.05 21.68 -11.20
CA GLU A 222 -6.14 22.32 -9.89
C GLU A 222 -5.36 21.54 -8.83
N ILE A 223 -5.42 20.20 -8.88
CA ILE A 223 -4.62 19.34 -8.01
C ILE A 223 -3.12 19.55 -8.29
N ALA A 224 -2.71 19.62 -9.56
CA ALA A 224 -1.33 19.87 -9.93
C ALA A 224 -0.85 21.27 -9.48
N ALA A 225 -1.71 22.30 -9.60
CA ALA A 225 -1.41 23.66 -9.15
C ALA A 225 -1.19 23.73 -7.63
N ILE A 226 -2.08 23.12 -6.85
CA ILE A 226 -1.94 23.04 -5.39
C ILE A 226 -0.67 22.27 -5.00
N ALA A 227 -0.35 21.18 -5.71
CA ALA A 227 0.86 20.40 -5.50
C ALA A 227 2.14 21.22 -5.75
N ALA A 228 2.14 22.03 -6.82
CA ALA A 228 3.26 22.93 -7.15
C ALA A 228 3.47 23.98 -6.05
N TYR A 229 2.39 24.56 -5.53
CA TYR A 229 2.45 25.53 -4.44
C TYR A 229 3.04 24.94 -3.16
N PHE A 230 2.49 23.82 -2.66
CA PHE A 230 2.95 23.24 -1.39
C PHE A 230 4.35 22.65 -1.45
N LYS A 231 4.83 22.25 -2.62
CA LYS A 231 6.19 21.75 -2.81
C LYS A 231 7.24 22.78 -2.45
N ASP A 232 7.01 24.05 -2.82
CA ASP A 232 8.00 25.12 -2.72
C ASP A 232 7.92 25.87 -1.37
N LEU A 233 6.94 25.51 -0.51
CA LEU A 233 6.87 26.03 0.85
C LEU A 233 7.90 25.30 1.76
N GLU A 234 8.65 26.08 2.55
CA GLU A 234 9.62 25.61 3.56
C GLU A 234 9.01 25.63 4.99
#